data_e4f0da471c78e98bb9f5d4128c1951db
#
_entry.id   e4f0da471c78e98bb9f5d4128c1951db
#
_cell.length_a   1.000
_cell.length_b   1.000
_cell.length_c   1.000
_cell.angle_alpha   90.00
_cell.angle_beta   90.00
_cell.angle_gamma   90.00
#
_symmetry.space_group_name_H-M   'P 1'
#
loop_
_entity.id
_entity.type
_entity.pdbx_description
1 polymer ?
#
loop_
_entity_poly.entity_id
_entity_poly.type
_entity_poly.pdbx_seq_one_letter_code
_entity_poly.pdbx_strand_id
1 'polypeptide(L)'
;MKIFSSIANISESEANGMLIWPDSCWLLSDRPLFVPDFEEIFYVIPALAGKIGRIGKTIAVRFGHRYISEVTAALIMMPGSVLAKLKSGEIPSASDLCFDNALVIGDWQKIEILPDSSLTLDFRTVFQSAATGSEECIVNPDLLYPLIAEMSRKNTLKMGDIVIHPLPLSAHRVSEGDSITIQISNFADRPLLSTRFK
;
A
#
# COMPACT_ATOMS: atom_id res chain seq x y z
N MET A 1 -16.71 -2.98 -3.26
CA MET A 1 -15.42 -3.12 -2.56
C MET A 1 -14.98 -1.72 -2.15
N LYS A 2 -14.36 -1.58 -0.97
CA LYS A 2 -13.75 -0.31 -0.54
C LYS A 2 -12.25 -0.54 -0.36
N ILE A 3 -11.45 0.45 -0.73
CA ILE A 3 -10.01 0.43 -0.51
C ILE A 3 -9.69 1.58 0.45
N PHE A 4 -9.05 1.26 1.55
CA PHE A 4 -8.62 2.21 2.56
C PHE A 4 -7.11 2.26 2.63
N SER A 5 -6.52 3.43 2.72
CA SER A 5 -5.09 3.55 3.01
C SER A 5 -4.80 4.52 4.14
N SER A 6 -3.70 4.27 4.83
CA SER A 6 -3.01 5.28 5.61
C SER A 6 -2.11 6.10 4.69
N ILE A 7 -1.84 7.35 5.04
CA ILE A 7 -0.76 8.18 4.48
C ILE A 7 0.40 8.33 5.48
N ALA A 8 0.33 7.62 6.62
CA ALA A 8 1.46 7.54 7.56
C ALA A 8 2.69 6.92 6.87
N ASN A 9 3.87 7.26 7.34
CA ASN A 9 5.18 6.85 6.79
C ASN A 9 5.54 7.42 5.40
N ILE A 10 4.64 8.13 4.72
CA ILE A 10 4.98 8.82 3.45
C ILE A 10 5.74 10.11 3.75
N SER A 11 5.54 10.69 4.91
CA SER A 11 6.26 11.87 5.38
C SER A 11 6.81 11.64 6.79
N GLU A 12 7.88 12.34 7.14
CA GLU A 12 8.41 12.38 8.51
C GLU A 12 7.45 13.12 9.47
N SER A 13 6.35 13.66 8.98
CA SER A 13 5.33 14.34 9.78
C SER A 13 4.39 13.33 10.43
N GLU A 14 3.92 13.65 11.65
CA GLU A 14 2.89 12.88 12.37
C GLU A 14 1.48 12.94 11.72
N ALA A 15 1.38 13.34 10.45
CA ALA A 15 0.13 13.47 9.72
C ALA A 15 -0.50 12.09 9.48
N ASN A 16 -1.36 11.67 10.39
CA ASN A 16 -2.16 10.44 10.29
C ASN A 16 -3.41 10.67 9.45
N GLY A 17 -3.25 10.86 8.15
CA GLY A 17 -4.38 10.91 7.23
C GLY A 17 -4.81 9.51 6.80
N MET A 18 -6.11 9.35 6.54
CA MET A 18 -6.68 8.12 5.99
C MET A 18 -7.51 8.45 4.76
N LEU A 19 -7.37 7.63 3.73
CA LEU A 19 -8.06 7.80 2.46
C LEU A 19 -8.98 6.62 2.18
N ILE A 20 -10.07 6.91 1.48
CA ILE A 20 -10.93 5.92 0.84
C ILE A 20 -10.77 6.12 -0.66
N TRP A 21 -10.31 5.08 -1.34
CA TRP A 21 -10.04 5.10 -2.77
C TRP A 21 -11.23 4.57 -3.54
N PRO A 22 -11.58 5.21 -4.67
CA PRO A 22 -12.45 4.61 -5.68
C PRO A 22 -11.86 3.30 -6.22
N ASP A 23 -12.71 2.42 -6.69
CA ASP A 23 -12.28 1.16 -7.29
C ASP A 23 -11.57 1.33 -8.64
N SER A 24 -11.77 2.46 -9.33
CA SER A 24 -11.02 2.81 -10.54
C SER A 24 -9.53 3.11 -10.28
N CYS A 25 -9.17 3.41 -9.03
CA CYS A 25 -7.79 3.76 -8.70
C CYS A 25 -6.82 2.58 -8.69
N TRP A 26 -7.29 1.33 -8.71
CA TRP A 26 -6.40 0.18 -8.58
C TRP A 26 -6.23 -0.64 -9.84
N LEU A 27 -5.01 -1.16 -10.02
CA LEU A 27 -4.57 -1.99 -11.13
C LEU A 27 -3.98 -3.29 -10.59
N LEU A 28 -4.16 -4.39 -11.34
CA LEU A 28 -3.46 -5.65 -11.06
C LEU A 28 -1.98 -5.57 -11.48
N SER A 29 -1.11 -6.22 -10.73
CA SER A 29 0.35 -6.14 -10.90
C SER A 29 0.89 -6.71 -12.20
N ASP A 30 0.11 -7.52 -12.93
CA ASP A 30 0.51 -8.11 -14.21
C ASP A 30 0.34 -7.15 -15.41
N ARG A 31 -0.19 -5.96 -15.17
CA ARG A 31 -0.43 -4.95 -16.20
C ARG A 31 0.63 -3.86 -16.18
N PRO A 32 1.01 -3.32 -17.35
CA PRO A 32 1.89 -2.16 -17.38
C PRO A 32 1.20 -0.95 -16.75
N LEU A 33 1.95 -0.19 -15.98
CA LEU A 33 1.46 1.02 -15.32
C LEU A 33 1.88 2.24 -16.16
N PHE A 34 0.90 2.95 -16.69
CA PHE A 34 1.16 4.17 -17.43
C PHE A 34 1.39 5.31 -16.45
N VAL A 35 2.51 6.03 -16.62
CA VAL A 35 2.78 7.26 -15.88
C VAL A 35 1.84 8.34 -16.43
N PRO A 36 0.98 8.95 -15.60
CA PRO A 36 0.07 9.98 -16.08
C PRO A 36 0.83 11.22 -16.58
N ASP A 37 0.20 12.00 -17.45
CA ASP A 37 0.77 13.21 -18.07
C ASP A 37 0.30 14.53 -17.44
N PHE A 38 -0.52 14.47 -16.38
CA PHE A 38 -1.04 15.67 -15.73
C PHE A 38 -0.04 16.33 -14.76
N GLU A 39 1.10 15.66 -14.48
CA GLU A 39 2.22 16.20 -13.72
C GLU A 39 3.55 15.65 -14.24
N GLU A 40 4.63 16.42 -14.12
CA GLU A 40 5.94 16.09 -14.66
C GLU A 40 6.66 14.96 -13.87
N ILE A 41 6.40 14.87 -12.56
CA ILE A 41 7.12 13.97 -11.67
C ILE A 41 6.15 13.13 -10.87
N PHE A 42 6.32 11.81 -10.96
CA PHE A 42 5.62 10.84 -10.13
C PHE A 42 6.59 10.02 -9.30
N TYR A 43 6.11 9.59 -8.15
CA TYR A 43 6.79 8.65 -7.25
C TYR A 43 5.92 7.43 -7.02
N VAL A 44 6.55 6.29 -6.74
CA VAL A 44 5.87 5.11 -6.21
C VAL A 44 6.40 4.79 -4.81
N ILE A 45 5.48 4.37 -3.95
CA ILE A 45 5.74 4.06 -2.56
C ILE A 45 5.32 2.62 -2.33
N PRO A 46 6.26 1.72 -1.94
CA PRO A 46 5.93 0.37 -1.55
C PRO A 46 4.99 0.34 -0.34
N ALA A 47 4.06 -0.61 -0.34
CA ALA A 47 3.05 -0.72 0.70
C ALA A 47 2.70 -2.19 1.01
N LEU A 48 2.22 -2.44 2.22
CA LEU A 48 1.54 -3.68 2.61
C LEU A 48 0.04 -3.51 2.39
N ALA A 49 -0.58 -4.45 1.70
CA ALA A 49 -2.03 -4.54 1.58
C ALA A 49 -2.57 -5.78 2.30
N GLY A 50 -3.69 -5.60 2.99
CA GLY A 50 -4.44 -6.66 3.64
C GLY A 50 -5.88 -6.72 3.14
N LYS A 51 -6.40 -7.92 2.89
CA LYS A 51 -7.79 -8.14 2.48
C LYS A 51 -8.64 -8.52 3.69
N ILE A 52 -9.77 -7.84 3.83
CA ILE A 52 -10.73 -8.11 4.89
C ILE A 52 -11.47 -9.41 4.60
N GLY A 53 -11.35 -10.37 5.52
CA GLY A 53 -11.94 -11.72 5.42
C GLY A 53 -13.29 -11.89 6.12
N ARG A 54 -13.74 -10.90 6.90
CA ARG A 54 -15.01 -10.96 7.62
C ARG A 54 -15.64 -9.59 7.86
N ILE A 55 -16.96 -9.56 7.97
CA ILE A 55 -17.71 -8.33 8.26
C ILE A 55 -17.41 -7.86 9.68
N GLY A 56 -17.23 -6.55 9.86
CA GLY A 56 -17.03 -5.93 11.16
C GLY A 56 -17.31 -4.44 11.19
N LYS A 57 -17.64 -3.94 12.37
CA LYS A 57 -17.82 -2.52 12.68
C LYS A 57 -17.34 -2.26 14.11
N THR A 58 -16.74 -1.09 14.35
CA THR A 58 -16.20 -0.69 15.66
C THR A 58 -15.24 -1.74 16.23
N ILE A 59 -14.25 -2.11 15.40
CA ILE A 59 -13.26 -3.14 15.73
C ILE A 59 -12.19 -2.51 16.60
N ALA A 60 -11.90 -3.10 17.77
CA ALA A 60 -10.76 -2.67 18.57
C ALA A 60 -9.44 -3.16 17.96
N VAL A 61 -8.37 -2.36 18.04
CA VAL A 61 -7.04 -2.64 17.46
C VAL A 61 -6.56 -4.07 17.77
N ARG A 62 -6.67 -4.50 19.05
CA ARG A 62 -6.29 -5.85 19.50
C ARG A 62 -6.97 -7.00 18.76
N PHE A 63 -8.08 -6.75 18.07
CA PHE A 63 -8.81 -7.76 17.30
C PHE A 63 -8.57 -7.66 15.80
N GLY A 64 -7.69 -6.75 15.33
CA GLY A 64 -7.37 -6.55 13.92
C GLY A 64 -6.96 -7.84 13.20
N HIS A 65 -6.17 -8.69 13.88
CA HIS A 65 -5.72 -9.99 13.35
C HIS A 65 -6.87 -10.89 12.85
N ARG A 66 -8.07 -10.79 13.44
CA ARG A 66 -9.22 -11.62 13.06
C ARG A 66 -9.88 -11.21 11.76
N TYR A 67 -9.50 -10.06 11.21
CA TYR A 67 -10.17 -9.46 10.04
C TYR A 67 -9.33 -9.54 8.77
N ILE A 68 -8.04 -9.82 8.86
CA ILE A 68 -7.16 -10.01 7.71
C ILE A 68 -7.15 -11.49 7.33
N SER A 69 -7.49 -11.80 6.08
CA SER A 69 -7.48 -13.18 5.53
C SER A 69 -6.36 -13.41 4.53
N GLU A 70 -5.92 -12.34 3.87
CA GLU A 70 -4.87 -12.40 2.85
C GLU A 70 -4.04 -11.13 2.92
N VAL A 71 -2.76 -11.23 2.56
CA VAL A 71 -1.85 -10.09 2.42
C VAL A 71 -1.17 -10.10 1.06
N THR A 72 -0.71 -8.95 0.64
CA THR A 72 0.12 -8.80 -0.57
C THR A 72 0.94 -7.53 -0.51
N ALA A 73 1.88 -7.41 -1.46
CA ALA A 73 2.56 -6.16 -1.75
C ALA A 73 1.65 -5.23 -2.55
N ALA A 74 1.78 -3.94 -2.32
CA ALA A 74 1.11 -2.92 -3.11
C ALA A 74 2.08 -1.77 -3.43
N LEU A 75 1.71 -0.94 -4.41
CA LEU A 75 2.35 0.33 -4.72
C LEU A 75 1.31 1.44 -4.69
N ILE A 76 1.70 2.57 -4.14
CA ILE A 76 0.94 3.82 -4.20
C ILE A 76 1.70 4.75 -5.14
N MET A 77 1.10 5.12 -6.27
CA MET A 77 1.63 6.15 -7.15
C MET A 77 1.19 7.52 -6.63
N MET A 78 2.11 8.47 -6.62
CA MET A 78 1.90 9.78 -6.03
C MET A 78 2.53 10.87 -6.88
N PRO A 79 1.79 11.95 -7.22
CA PRO A 79 2.34 13.15 -7.84
C PRO A 79 3.43 13.79 -6.97
N GLY A 80 4.46 14.36 -7.59
CA GLY A 80 5.57 14.99 -6.88
C GLY A 80 5.14 16.18 -6.04
N SER A 81 4.18 16.96 -6.52
CA SER A 81 3.59 18.08 -5.77
C SER A 81 2.89 17.60 -4.49
N VAL A 82 2.21 16.47 -4.54
CA VAL A 82 1.54 15.86 -3.39
C VAL A 82 2.56 15.33 -2.37
N LEU A 83 3.62 14.68 -2.85
CA LEU A 83 4.70 14.23 -1.96
C LEU A 83 5.38 15.42 -1.26
N ALA A 84 5.55 16.55 -1.95
CA ALA A 84 6.09 17.78 -1.37
C ALA A 84 5.17 18.36 -0.29
N LYS A 85 3.86 18.41 -0.53
CA LYS A 85 2.85 18.80 0.48
C LYS A 85 2.94 17.93 1.73
N LEU A 86 2.98 16.60 1.56
CA LEU A 86 3.11 15.68 2.69
C LEU A 86 4.39 15.93 3.50
N LYS A 87 5.52 16.16 2.83
CA LYS A 87 6.79 16.48 3.49
C LYS A 87 6.76 17.83 4.23
N SER A 88 5.97 18.80 3.78
CA SER A 88 5.76 20.06 4.51
C SER A 88 4.74 19.97 5.66
N GLY A 89 4.15 18.78 5.87
CA GLY A 89 3.14 18.55 6.91
C GLY A 89 1.71 18.93 6.49
N GLU A 90 1.50 19.26 5.22
CA GLU A 90 0.17 19.50 4.67
C GLU A 90 -0.54 18.17 4.38
N ILE A 91 -1.84 18.11 4.66
CA ILE A 91 -2.67 16.93 4.31
C ILE A 91 -3.25 17.19 2.92
N PRO A 92 -2.87 16.38 1.90
CA PRO A 92 -3.44 16.53 0.56
C PRO A 92 -4.92 16.14 0.57
N SER A 93 -5.66 16.70 -0.37
CA SER A 93 -7.06 16.31 -0.59
C SER A 93 -7.14 14.93 -1.26
N ALA A 94 -8.30 14.26 -1.15
CA ALA A 94 -8.52 13.01 -1.85
C ALA A 94 -8.40 13.18 -3.37
N SER A 95 -8.79 14.33 -3.92
CA SER A 95 -8.66 14.63 -5.35
C SER A 95 -7.21 14.76 -5.83
N ASP A 96 -6.27 15.08 -4.93
CA ASP A 96 -4.85 15.17 -5.27
C ASP A 96 -4.22 13.77 -5.42
N LEU A 97 -4.82 12.76 -4.80
CA LEU A 97 -4.28 11.40 -4.69
C LEU A 97 -5.05 10.37 -5.51
N CYS A 98 -6.39 10.52 -5.61
CA CYS A 98 -7.25 9.54 -6.25
C CYS A 98 -7.36 9.80 -7.76
N PHE A 99 -6.54 9.11 -8.55
CA PHE A 99 -6.61 9.06 -10.00
C PHE A 99 -6.56 7.61 -10.48
N ASP A 100 -6.94 7.37 -11.73
CA ASP A 100 -6.99 6.01 -12.28
C ASP A 100 -5.62 5.33 -12.24
N ASN A 101 -5.58 4.09 -11.75
CA ASN A 101 -4.37 3.29 -11.59
C ASN A 101 -3.34 3.85 -10.59
N ALA A 102 -3.75 4.73 -9.66
CA ALA A 102 -2.87 5.23 -8.61
C ALA A 102 -2.38 4.14 -7.64
N LEU A 103 -3.05 2.99 -7.61
CA LEU A 103 -2.69 1.84 -6.78
C LEU A 103 -2.39 0.62 -7.66
N VAL A 104 -1.28 -0.07 -7.39
CA VAL A 104 -1.01 -1.40 -7.95
C VAL A 104 -1.08 -2.42 -6.82
N ILE A 105 -1.84 -3.49 -7.00
CA ILE A 105 -2.03 -4.53 -5.99
C ILE A 105 -1.52 -5.85 -6.56
N GLY A 106 -0.64 -6.49 -5.80
CA GLY A 106 0.00 -7.75 -6.16
C GLY A 106 -0.86 -8.99 -5.97
N ASP A 107 -0.26 -10.16 -6.15
CA ASP A 107 -0.89 -11.46 -5.96
C ASP A 107 -1.14 -11.73 -4.48
N TRP A 108 -2.38 -12.07 -4.14
CA TRP A 108 -2.79 -12.31 -2.76
C TRP A 108 -2.25 -13.63 -2.20
N GLN A 109 -1.76 -13.57 -0.98
CA GLN A 109 -1.31 -14.73 -0.21
C GLN A 109 -2.19 -14.89 1.04
N LYS A 110 -2.73 -16.10 1.23
CA LYS A 110 -3.49 -16.42 2.44
C LYS A 110 -2.59 -16.35 3.66
N ILE A 111 -3.13 -15.81 4.73
CA ILE A 111 -2.41 -15.66 5.99
C ILE A 111 -3.33 -16.05 7.14
N GLU A 112 -2.76 -16.72 8.14
CA GLU A 112 -3.41 -16.97 9.42
C GLU A 112 -2.59 -16.26 10.51
N ILE A 113 -3.21 -15.27 11.13
CA ILE A 113 -2.57 -14.47 12.17
C ILE A 113 -3.13 -14.89 13.52
N LEU A 114 -2.32 -15.56 14.31
CA LEU A 114 -2.67 -15.93 15.67
C LEU A 114 -2.52 -14.70 16.61
N PRO A 115 -3.30 -14.64 17.71
CA PRO A 115 -3.33 -13.46 18.60
C PRO A 115 -1.96 -13.02 19.14
N ASP A 116 -1.09 -13.99 19.43
CA ASP A 116 0.24 -13.76 20.03
C ASP A 116 1.37 -14.11 19.04
N SER A 117 1.08 -14.13 17.74
CA SER A 117 2.10 -14.46 16.75
C SER A 117 3.07 -13.31 16.53
N SER A 118 4.36 -13.63 16.55
CA SER A 118 5.45 -12.74 16.10
C SER A 118 5.65 -12.83 14.59
N LEU A 119 4.55 -12.95 13.82
CA LEU A 119 4.62 -13.08 12.38
C LEU A 119 5.23 -11.83 11.77
N THR A 120 6.30 -12.00 11.02
CA THR A 120 6.94 -10.94 10.24
C THR A 120 6.80 -11.21 8.76
N LEU A 121 6.79 -10.16 7.98
CA LEU A 121 6.80 -10.17 6.53
C LEU A 121 8.09 -9.50 6.06
N ASP A 122 8.94 -10.25 5.37
CA ASP A 122 10.25 -9.79 4.92
C ASP A 122 10.12 -9.25 3.49
N PHE A 123 9.91 -7.95 3.37
CA PHE A 123 9.77 -7.26 2.09
C PHE A 123 11.12 -7.00 1.45
N ARG A 124 11.24 -7.38 0.20
CA ARG A 124 12.35 -7.00 -0.68
C ARG A 124 11.80 -6.31 -1.92
N THR A 125 12.17 -5.05 -2.07
CA THR A 125 11.81 -4.22 -3.22
C THR A 125 13.04 -4.04 -4.10
N VAL A 126 12.92 -4.35 -5.39
CA VAL A 126 13.96 -4.11 -6.40
C VAL A 126 13.41 -3.10 -7.39
N PHE A 127 14.05 -1.96 -7.49
CA PHE A 127 13.76 -0.91 -8.44
C PHE A 127 14.81 -0.90 -9.54
N GLN A 128 14.40 -1.02 -10.79
CA GLN A 128 15.25 -0.98 -11.97
C GLN A 128 14.96 0.28 -12.77
N SER A 129 15.92 1.18 -12.77
CA SER A 129 15.96 2.42 -13.53
C SER A 129 17.36 2.60 -14.09
N ALA A 130 17.74 3.80 -14.52
CA ALA A 130 19.12 4.13 -14.86
C ALA A 130 20.12 3.80 -13.72
N ALA A 131 19.65 3.81 -12.46
CA ALA A 131 20.37 3.33 -11.28
C ALA A 131 19.53 2.24 -10.59
N THR A 132 19.94 0.97 -10.74
CA THR A 132 19.28 -0.16 -10.06
C THR A 132 19.58 -0.15 -8.57
N GLY A 133 18.53 -0.23 -7.75
CA GLY A 133 18.62 -0.30 -6.30
C GLY A 133 17.71 -1.38 -5.71
N SER A 134 18.05 -1.84 -4.52
CA SER A 134 17.19 -2.72 -3.73
C SER A 134 17.08 -2.20 -2.30
N GLU A 135 15.88 -2.29 -1.73
CA GLU A 135 15.60 -1.96 -0.35
C GLU A 135 14.88 -3.12 0.31
N GLU A 136 15.14 -3.32 1.59
CA GLU A 136 14.53 -4.40 2.38
C GLU A 136 13.96 -3.82 3.67
N CYS A 137 12.81 -4.32 4.09
CA CYS A 137 12.27 -4.05 5.41
C CYS A 137 11.51 -5.25 5.95
N ILE A 138 11.54 -5.39 7.27
CA ILE A 138 10.75 -6.39 7.99
C ILE A 138 9.62 -5.66 8.68
N VAL A 139 8.39 -6.10 8.41
CA VAL A 139 7.19 -5.50 9.00
C VAL A 139 6.28 -6.56 9.60
N ASN A 140 5.45 -6.14 10.53
CA ASN A 140 4.41 -6.96 11.12
C ASN A 140 3.05 -6.63 10.47
N PRO A 141 2.18 -7.60 10.18
CA PRO A 141 0.82 -7.32 9.71
C PRO A 141 -0.01 -6.44 10.64
N ASP A 142 0.41 -6.30 11.90
CA ASP A 142 -0.24 -5.43 12.89
C ASP A 142 -0.23 -3.94 12.51
N LEU A 143 0.66 -3.52 11.60
CA LEU A 143 0.61 -2.19 10.97
C LEU A 143 -0.77 -1.84 10.39
N LEU A 144 -1.54 -2.85 9.98
CA LEU A 144 -2.87 -2.66 9.42
C LEU A 144 -3.97 -2.50 10.50
N TYR A 145 -3.73 -2.91 11.76
CA TYR A 145 -4.77 -2.95 12.79
C TYR A 145 -5.30 -1.56 13.21
N PRO A 146 -4.46 -0.54 13.39
CA PRO A 146 -4.93 0.81 13.67
C PRO A 146 -5.85 1.34 12.55
N LEU A 147 -5.49 1.10 11.28
CA LEU A 147 -6.30 1.49 10.14
C LEU A 147 -7.65 0.75 10.10
N ILE A 148 -7.65 -0.56 10.35
CA ILE A 148 -8.88 -1.36 10.48
C ILE A 148 -9.78 -0.80 11.59
N ALA A 149 -9.20 -0.52 12.76
CA ALA A 149 -9.93 0.01 13.89
C ALA A 149 -10.57 1.37 13.56
N GLU A 150 -9.79 2.30 13.03
CA GLU A 150 -10.27 3.64 12.72
C GLU A 150 -11.33 3.62 11.60
N MET A 151 -11.09 2.91 10.50
CA MET A 151 -12.04 2.82 9.40
C MET A 151 -13.34 2.13 9.82
N SER A 152 -13.26 1.12 10.69
CA SER A 152 -14.45 0.40 11.18
C SER A 152 -15.32 1.23 12.12
N ARG A 153 -14.82 2.31 12.71
CA ARG A 153 -15.64 3.24 13.52
C ARG A 153 -16.69 3.95 12.67
N LYS A 154 -16.30 4.38 11.47
CA LYS A 154 -17.17 5.14 10.55
C LYS A 154 -17.88 4.23 9.55
N ASN A 155 -17.21 3.17 9.09
CA ASN A 155 -17.66 2.29 8.02
C ASN A 155 -17.87 0.86 8.51
N THR A 156 -18.86 0.15 7.99
CA THR A 156 -18.88 -1.31 8.10
C THR A 156 -17.88 -1.88 7.10
N LEU A 157 -16.86 -2.58 7.58
CA LEU A 157 -15.94 -3.34 6.74
C LEU A 157 -16.64 -4.60 6.25
N LYS A 158 -16.45 -4.93 4.98
CA LYS A 158 -17.04 -6.12 4.34
C LYS A 158 -15.93 -7.05 3.85
N MET A 159 -16.26 -8.30 3.67
CA MET A 159 -15.35 -9.26 3.01
C MET A 159 -14.96 -8.72 1.63
N GLY A 160 -13.66 -8.80 1.33
CA GLY A 160 -13.08 -8.27 0.10
C GLY A 160 -12.71 -6.78 0.14
N ASP A 161 -13.06 -6.01 1.20
CA ASP A 161 -12.49 -4.67 1.39
C ASP A 161 -10.98 -4.78 1.59
N ILE A 162 -10.22 -3.77 1.16
CA ILE A 162 -8.77 -3.75 1.20
C ILE A 162 -8.29 -2.64 2.12
N VAL A 163 -7.27 -2.91 2.91
CA VAL A 163 -6.56 -1.93 3.74
C VAL A 163 -5.09 -1.89 3.32
N ILE A 164 -4.53 -0.69 3.13
CA ILE A 164 -3.18 -0.49 2.62
C ILE A 164 -2.41 0.42 3.57
N HIS A 165 -1.18 0.04 3.89
CA HIS A 165 -0.28 0.84 4.72
C HIS A 165 1.07 0.98 4.01
N PRO A 166 1.57 2.21 3.78
CA PRO A 166 2.90 2.44 3.22
C PRO A 166 3.98 1.79 4.08
N LEU A 167 4.98 1.19 3.43
CA LEU A 167 6.15 0.65 4.11
C LEU A 167 7.13 1.77 4.49
N PRO A 168 7.99 1.55 5.50
CA PRO A 168 9.07 2.47 5.86
C PRO A 168 10.24 2.35 4.86
N LEU A 169 9.94 2.57 3.59
CA LEU A 169 10.87 2.53 2.47
C LEU A 169 10.84 3.85 1.71
N SER A 170 11.84 4.06 0.86
CA SER A 170 11.95 5.29 0.06
C SER A 170 10.81 5.40 -0.97
N ALA A 171 10.41 6.62 -1.25
CA ALA A 171 9.61 6.93 -2.42
C ALA A 171 10.53 6.96 -3.65
N HIS A 172 10.25 6.14 -4.65
CA HIS A 172 11.06 6.04 -5.87
C HIS A 172 10.44 6.88 -6.98
N ARG A 173 11.21 7.83 -7.52
CA ARG A 173 10.81 8.55 -8.74
C ARG A 173 10.71 7.54 -9.89
N VAL A 174 9.66 7.64 -10.70
CA VAL A 174 9.42 6.75 -11.84
C VAL A 174 9.47 7.50 -13.14
N SER A 175 9.94 6.80 -14.16
CA SER A 175 10.00 7.26 -15.55
C SER A 175 9.61 6.12 -16.48
N GLU A 176 9.24 6.45 -17.72
CA GLU A 176 8.96 5.43 -18.72
C GLU A 176 10.16 4.49 -18.90
N GLY A 177 9.91 3.20 -18.94
CA GLY A 177 10.92 2.15 -19.06
C GLY A 177 11.40 1.56 -17.72
N ASP A 178 11.20 2.25 -16.62
CA ASP A 178 11.53 1.74 -15.29
C ASP A 178 10.66 0.51 -14.93
N SER A 179 11.11 -0.26 -13.98
CA SER A 179 10.33 -1.37 -13.42
C SER A 179 10.57 -1.53 -11.92
N ILE A 180 9.56 -2.06 -11.24
CA ILE A 180 9.63 -2.38 -9.81
C ILE A 180 9.11 -3.77 -9.56
N THR A 181 9.78 -4.49 -8.66
CA THR A 181 9.44 -5.83 -8.24
C THR A 181 9.46 -5.89 -6.72
N ILE A 182 8.40 -6.44 -6.12
CA ILE A 182 8.29 -6.60 -4.67
C ILE A 182 8.01 -8.07 -4.34
N GLN A 183 8.84 -8.64 -3.48
CA GLN A 183 8.72 -9.98 -2.95
C GLN A 183 8.53 -9.92 -1.43
N ILE A 184 7.75 -10.86 -0.88
CA ILE A 184 7.72 -11.15 0.55
C ILE A 184 8.44 -12.48 0.71
N SER A 185 9.73 -12.42 1.06
CA SER A 185 10.67 -13.53 0.93
C SER A 185 10.32 -14.76 1.76
N ASN A 186 9.69 -14.55 2.92
CA ASN A 186 9.27 -15.63 3.80
C ASN A 186 7.85 -16.17 3.50
N PHE A 187 7.22 -15.69 2.40
CA PHE A 187 5.85 -16.09 2.04
C PHE A 187 5.72 -16.70 0.65
N ALA A 188 6.56 -16.31 -0.28
CA ALA A 188 6.49 -16.79 -1.65
C ALA A 188 7.88 -16.83 -2.30
N ASP A 189 8.14 -17.88 -3.09
CA ASP A 189 9.39 -18.04 -3.85
C ASP A 189 9.47 -17.11 -5.06
N ARG A 190 8.36 -16.44 -5.41
CA ARG A 190 8.26 -15.50 -6.53
C ARG A 190 7.82 -14.12 -6.05
N PRO A 191 8.13 -13.06 -6.81
CA PRO A 191 7.57 -11.75 -6.54
C PRO A 191 6.05 -11.76 -6.52
N LEU A 192 5.46 -11.06 -5.54
CA LEU A 192 4.00 -10.88 -5.45
C LEU A 192 3.53 -9.71 -6.29
N LEU A 193 4.41 -8.74 -6.56
CA LEU A 193 4.13 -7.60 -7.40
C LEU A 193 5.30 -7.39 -8.35
N SER A 194 4.99 -7.24 -9.64
CA SER A 194 5.96 -6.81 -10.66
C SER A 194 5.22 -5.94 -11.67
N THR A 195 5.73 -4.74 -11.92
CA THR A 195 5.15 -3.83 -12.91
C THR A 195 6.23 -3.06 -13.63
N ARG A 196 5.92 -2.65 -14.86
CA ARG A 196 6.75 -1.80 -15.71
C ARG A 196 6.01 -0.51 -16.01
N PHE A 197 6.72 0.61 -15.91
CA PHE A 197 6.20 1.93 -16.19
C PHE A 197 6.30 2.23 -17.71
N LYS A 198 5.25 2.79 -18.29
CA LYS A 198 5.14 3.18 -19.69
C LYS A 198 4.69 4.62 -19.80
#